data_a881e98243395927b8282c8dfd37e613
#
_entry.id   a881e98243395927b8282c8dfd37e613
#
_cell.length_a   1.000
_cell.length_b   1.000
_cell.length_c   1.000
_cell.angle_alpha   90.00
_cell.angle_beta   90.00
_cell.angle_gamma   90.00
#
_symmetry.space_group_name_H-M   'P 1'
#
loop_
_entity.id
_entity.type
_entity.pdbx_description
1 polymer ?
#
loop_
_entity_poly.entity_id
_entity_poly.type
_entity_poly.pdbx_seq_one_letter_code
_entity_poly.pdbx_strand_id
1 'polypeptide(L)'
;APEIVAGGIPDKRSDRFSLSVILFMLFYANHPFEGERVIACPCMTESYERKFYGSEAIFIYDPTNNTNRPVRGIHQNVIKRWFVFPSILRETFEREFSQDYLHNPEKRMIEQNWEKIISRVRDQLVICPICKEETFVETNGAVGKCINRGCNIDISKRLFINNRSLPLTDKTEIFIDNDNTPDAIVSK
;
A
#
# COMPACT_ATOMS: atom_id res chain seq x y z
N ALA A 1 5.00 -17.22 3.23
CA ALA A 1 3.58 -17.48 3.01
C ALA A 1 3.05 -18.44 4.08
N PRO A 2 1.81 -18.29 4.55
CA PRO A 2 1.25 -19.13 5.62
C PRO A 2 1.36 -20.64 5.34
N GLU A 3 1.10 -21.06 4.12
CA GLU A 3 1.21 -22.46 3.70
C GLU A 3 2.65 -22.98 3.75
N ILE A 4 3.65 -22.12 3.50
CA ILE A 4 5.07 -22.50 3.58
C ILE A 4 5.49 -22.67 5.03
N VAL A 5 5.04 -21.76 5.90
CA VAL A 5 5.26 -21.86 7.36
C VAL A 5 4.62 -23.16 7.92
N ALA A 6 3.52 -23.60 7.32
CA ALA A 6 2.88 -24.89 7.63
C ALA A 6 3.60 -26.11 7.04
N GLY A 7 4.70 -25.95 6.31
CA GLY A 7 5.49 -27.03 5.70
C GLY A 7 5.15 -27.34 4.25
N GLY A 8 4.41 -26.46 3.57
CA GLY A 8 4.10 -26.57 2.15
C GLY A 8 5.33 -26.34 1.25
N ILE A 9 5.22 -26.76 0.00
CA ILE A 9 6.28 -26.58 -1.00
C ILE A 9 6.11 -25.21 -1.65
N PRO A 10 7.18 -24.39 -1.76
CA PRO A 10 7.14 -23.11 -2.44
C PRO A 10 6.71 -23.24 -3.90
N ASP A 11 5.86 -22.31 -4.32
CA ASP A 11 5.40 -22.20 -5.70
C ASP A 11 5.17 -20.71 -6.07
N LYS A 12 4.72 -20.46 -7.30
CA LYS A 12 4.44 -19.12 -7.80
C LYS A 12 3.47 -18.32 -6.92
N ARG A 13 2.55 -18.99 -6.21
CA ARG A 13 1.57 -18.33 -5.33
C ARG A 13 2.21 -17.88 -4.04
N SER A 14 3.14 -18.68 -3.50
CA SER A 14 3.94 -18.26 -2.33
C SER A 14 4.87 -17.08 -2.67
N ASP A 15 5.40 -17.03 -3.91
CA ASP A 15 6.22 -15.91 -4.37
C ASP A 15 5.40 -14.61 -4.46
N ARG A 16 4.16 -14.69 -4.91
CA ARG A 16 3.23 -13.53 -4.92
C ARG A 16 2.96 -12.98 -3.53
N PHE A 17 2.81 -13.87 -2.55
CA PHE A 17 2.70 -13.44 -1.16
C PHE A 17 3.98 -12.74 -0.69
N SER A 18 5.15 -13.31 -0.99
CA SER A 18 6.44 -12.71 -0.65
C SER A 18 6.62 -11.35 -1.31
N LEU A 19 6.19 -11.19 -2.57
CA LEU A 19 6.18 -9.89 -3.25
C LEU A 19 5.32 -8.86 -2.49
N SER A 20 4.12 -9.23 -2.07
CA SER A 20 3.24 -8.35 -1.29
C SER A 20 3.88 -7.93 0.03
N VAL A 21 4.54 -8.86 0.74
CA VAL A 21 5.28 -8.57 1.99
C VAL A 21 6.43 -7.61 1.73
N ILE A 22 7.25 -7.86 0.70
CA ILE A 22 8.40 -7.01 0.35
C ILE A 22 7.92 -5.60 -0.03
N LEU A 23 6.88 -5.47 -0.83
CA LEU A 23 6.31 -4.18 -1.19
C LEU A 23 5.79 -3.44 0.04
N PHE A 24 5.10 -4.12 0.95
CA PHE A 24 4.67 -3.50 2.19
C PHE A 24 5.86 -2.97 3.02
N MET A 25 6.90 -3.78 3.17
CA MET A 25 8.11 -3.38 3.89
C MET A 25 8.82 -2.20 3.22
N LEU A 26 8.84 -2.15 1.89
CA LEU A 26 9.42 -1.04 1.13
C LEU A 26 8.68 0.28 1.39
N PHE A 27 7.35 0.27 1.33
CA PHE A 27 6.55 1.49 1.51
C PHE A 27 6.47 1.92 2.98
N TYR A 28 6.26 0.99 3.89
CA TYR A 28 5.90 1.27 5.28
C TYR A 28 7.03 1.03 6.30
N ALA A 29 8.15 0.44 5.89
CA ALA A 29 9.30 0.12 6.73
C ALA A 29 8.94 -0.68 8.00
N ASN A 30 8.03 -1.66 7.83
CA ASN A 30 7.59 -2.59 8.86
C ASN A 30 7.13 -3.89 8.21
N HIS A 31 7.21 -5.01 8.93
CA HIS A 31 6.62 -6.25 8.46
C HIS A 31 5.09 -6.24 8.64
N PRO A 32 4.27 -6.73 7.67
CA PRO A 32 2.82 -6.61 7.71
C PRO A 32 2.13 -7.34 8.87
N PHE A 33 2.79 -8.30 9.50
CA PHE A 33 2.24 -9.09 10.61
C PHE A 33 2.91 -8.82 11.96
N GLU A 34 3.91 -7.93 12.01
CA GLU A 34 4.61 -7.56 13.24
C GLU A 34 3.97 -6.34 13.89
N GLY A 35 3.03 -6.58 14.77
CA GLY A 35 2.34 -5.59 15.59
C GLY A 35 2.38 -5.96 17.07
N GLU A 36 1.36 -5.56 17.81
CA GLU A 36 1.26 -5.74 19.27
C GLU A 36 1.41 -7.19 19.70
N ARG A 37 0.85 -8.16 18.95
CA ARG A 37 0.93 -9.59 19.27
C ARG A 37 2.35 -10.12 19.29
N VAL A 38 3.18 -9.68 18.33
CA VAL A 38 4.59 -10.07 18.24
C VAL A 38 5.41 -9.42 19.36
N ILE A 39 5.15 -8.14 19.64
CA ILE A 39 5.82 -7.41 20.73
C ILE A 39 5.47 -8.00 22.11
N ALA A 40 4.23 -8.42 22.29
CA ALA A 40 3.79 -9.06 23.55
C ALA A 40 4.35 -10.48 23.75
N CYS A 41 4.96 -11.09 22.72
CA CYS A 41 5.54 -12.41 22.79
C CYS A 41 6.89 -12.36 23.54
N PRO A 42 7.05 -13.04 24.67
CA PRO A 42 8.26 -12.96 25.48
C PRO A 42 9.51 -13.52 24.79
N CYS A 43 9.31 -14.53 23.94
CA CYS A 43 10.36 -15.17 23.17
C CYS A 43 9.79 -15.75 21.87
N MET A 44 10.37 -15.35 20.74
CA MET A 44 9.96 -15.88 19.44
C MET A 44 10.56 -17.28 19.27
N THR A 45 9.72 -18.29 19.45
CA THR A 45 10.04 -19.70 19.19
C THR A 45 9.48 -20.11 17.85
N GLU A 46 9.96 -21.22 17.28
CA GLU A 46 9.42 -21.79 16.03
C GLU A 46 7.89 -21.99 16.07
N SER A 47 7.35 -22.37 17.24
CA SER A 47 5.90 -22.50 17.44
C SER A 47 5.17 -21.16 17.30
N TYR A 48 5.72 -20.08 17.87
CA TYR A 48 5.15 -18.74 17.73
C TYR A 48 5.30 -18.19 16.30
N GLU A 49 6.42 -18.45 15.64
CA GLU A 49 6.61 -18.09 14.23
C GLU A 49 5.58 -18.75 13.33
N ARG A 50 5.38 -20.08 13.49
CA ARG A 50 4.34 -20.83 12.77
C ARG A 50 2.94 -20.28 13.01
N LYS A 51 2.68 -19.78 14.20
CA LYS A 51 1.42 -19.20 14.60
C LYS A 51 1.24 -17.81 13.98
N PHE A 52 2.16 -16.89 14.22
CA PHE A 52 2.01 -15.47 13.86
C PHE A 52 2.20 -15.18 12.39
N TYR A 53 3.02 -15.96 11.67
CA TYR A 53 3.22 -15.82 10.23
C TYR A 53 2.49 -16.90 9.41
N GLY A 54 1.83 -17.84 10.08
CA GLY A 54 1.08 -18.93 9.47
C GLY A 54 -0.40 -18.91 9.85
N SER A 55 -0.79 -19.85 10.71
CA SER A 55 -2.21 -20.15 11.00
C SER A 55 -3.00 -19.00 11.62
N GLU A 56 -2.34 -18.12 12.36
CA GLU A 56 -2.97 -16.99 13.06
C GLU A 56 -2.37 -15.65 12.61
N ALA A 57 -1.89 -15.56 11.38
CA ALA A 57 -1.40 -14.32 10.83
C ALA A 57 -2.51 -13.28 10.79
N ILE A 58 -2.27 -12.10 11.37
CA ILE A 58 -3.21 -10.97 11.39
C ILE A 58 -2.46 -9.74 10.91
N PHE A 59 -2.97 -9.12 9.86
CA PHE A 59 -2.41 -7.90 9.32
C PHE A 59 -2.48 -6.76 10.35
N ILE A 60 -1.41 -5.97 10.47
CA ILE A 60 -1.33 -4.89 11.48
C ILE A 60 -2.36 -3.77 11.27
N TYR A 61 -2.94 -3.65 10.07
CA TYR A 61 -4.03 -2.75 9.74
C TYR A 61 -5.29 -3.47 9.25
N ASP A 62 -5.51 -4.70 9.69
CA ASP A 62 -6.73 -5.45 9.37
C ASP A 62 -7.98 -4.63 9.75
N PRO A 63 -8.90 -4.32 8.81
CA PRO A 63 -10.06 -3.48 9.09
C PRO A 63 -11.06 -4.14 10.04
N THR A 64 -11.02 -5.48 10.15
CA THR A 64 -11.98 -6.27 10.94
C THR A 64 -11.41 -6.77 12.27
N ASN A 65 -10.08 -6.83 12.39
CA ASN A 65 -9.39 -7.35 13.57
C ASN A 65 -8.29 -6.37 14.04
N ASN A 66 -8.48 -5.78 15.18
CA ASN A 66 -7.57 -4.78 15.76
C ASN A 66 -6.57 -5.33 16.79
N THR A 67 -6.48 -6.65 16.97
CA THR A 67 -5.64 -7.27 18.01
C THR A 67 -4.15 -7.24 17.71
N ASN A 68 -3.74 -6.88 16.48
CA ASN A 68 -2.34 -6.80 16.08
C ASN A 68 -1.93 -5.40 15.60
N ARG A 69 -2.46 -4.35 16.20
CA ARG A 69 -2.17 -2.97 15.78
C ARG A 69 -0.70 -2.58 15.99
N PRO A 70 -0.18 -1.62 15.18
CA PRO A 70 1.14 -1.06 15.43
C PRO A 70 1.22 -0.37 16.79
N VAL A 71 2.29 -0.64 17.54
CA VAL A 71 2.52 -0.06 18.88
C VAL A 71 3.23 1.28 18.77
N ARG A 72 2.66 2.33 19.39
CA ARG A 72 3.30 3.65 19.47
C ARG A 72 4.62 3.57 20.24
N GLY A 73 5.64 4.25 19.73
CA GLY A 73 6.99 4.18 20.29
C GLY A 73 7.88 3.13 19.59
N ILE A 74 7.30 2.03 19.13
CA ILE A 74 8.04 0.95 18.44
C ILE A 74 7.86 1.07 16.92
N HIS A 75 6.63 1.01 16.43
CA HIS A 75 6.30 0.97 14.99
C HIS A 75 6.08 2.38 14.40
N GLN A 76 6.98 3.32 14.73
CA GLN A 76 6.84 4.74 14.35
C GLN A 76 6.74 4.96 12.83
N ASN A 77 7.50 4.20 12.05
CA ASN A 77 7.56 4.39 10.60
C ASN A 77 6.23 4.05 9.95
N VAL A 78 5.67 2.88 10.21
CA VAL A 78 4.40 2.47 9.61
C VAL A 78 3.24 3.36 10.09
N ILE A 79 3.23 3.77 11.36
CA ILE A 79 2.20 4.67 11.90
C ILE A 79 2.22 6.03 11.18
N LYS A 80 3.42 6.58 10.94
CA LYS A 80 3.55 7.86 10.23
C LYS A 80 3.23 7.75 8.75
N ARG A 81 3.63 6.66 8.11
CA ARG A 81 3.53 6.47 6.66
C ARG A 81 2.17 5.96 6.21
N TRP A 82 1.38 5.31 7.09
CA TRP A 82 0.13 4.66 6.71
C TRP A 82 -0.85 5.58 5.96
N PHE A 83 -0.95 6.84 6.40
CA PHE A 83 -1.82 7.83 5.76
C PHE A 83 -1.10 8.78 4.78
N VAL A 84 0.20 8.59 4.56
CA VAL A 84 0.97 9.39 3.60
C VAL A 84 0.71 8.94 2.17
N PHE A 85 0.64 7.63 1.96
CA PHE A 85 0.39 7.07 0.64
C PHE A 85 -1.10 7.11 0.27
N PRO A 86 -1.43 7.14 -1.05
CA PRO A 86 -2.80 7.11 -1.53
C PRO A 86 -3.62 5.93 -1.01
N SER A 87 -4.93 6.14 -0.85
CA SER A 87 -5.86 5.12 -0.32
C SER A 87 -5.82 3.81 -1.10
N ILE A 88 -5.66 3.88 -2.43
CA ILE A 88 -5.55 2.70 -3.29
C ILE A 88 -4.45 1.72 -2.84
N LEU A 89 -3.31 2.23 -2.32
CA LEU A 89 -2.23 1.38 -1.83
C LEU A 89 -2.62 0.70 -0.52
N ARG A 90 -3.24 1.45 0.42
CA ARG A 90 -3.73 0.90 1.69
C ARG A 90 -4.78 -0.18 1.48
N GLU A 91 -5.82 0.13 0.70
CA GLU A 91 -6.92 -0.80 0.36
C GLU A 91 -6.40 -2.07 -0.31
N THR A 92 -5.35 -1.92 -1.13
CA THR A 92 -4.70 -3.07 -1.77
C THR A 92 -4.04 -3.96 -0.73
N PHE A 93 -3.27 -3.42 0.22
CA PHE A 93 -2.65 -4.22 1.27
C PHE A 93 -3.66 -4.80 2.25
N GLU A 94 -4.72 -4.05 2.62
CA GLU A 94 -5.82 -4.56 3.44
C GLU A 94 -6.48 -5.79 2.82
N ARG A 95 -6.67 -5.78 1.50
CA ARG A 95 -7.19 -6.91 0.76
C ARG A 95 -6.20 -8.07 0.68
N GLU A 96 -4.94 -7.82 0.26
CA GLU A 96 -3.91 -8.86 0.07
C GLU A 96 -3.56 -9.58 1.37
N PHE A 97 -3.66 -8.91 2.50
CA PHE A 97 -3.40 -9.48 3.82
C PHE A 97 -4.68 -9.79 4.62
N SER A 98 -5.86 -9.75 3.98
CA SER A 98 -7.11 -10.21 4.60
C SER A 98 -7.08 -11.72 4.85
N GLN A 99 -7.85 -12.21 5.82
CA GLN A 99 -7.93 -13.64 6.13
C GLN A 99 -8.32 -14.47 4.91
N ASP A 100 -9.18 -13.95 4.04
CA ASP A 100 -9.58 -14.63 2.82
C ASP A 100 -8.40 -14.83 1.84
N TYR A 101 -7.55 -13.81 1.66
CA TYR A 101 -6.39 -13.90 0.74
C TYR A 101 -5.21 -14.65 1.37
N LEU A 102 -5.05 -14.60 2.70
CA LEU A 102 -4.03 -15.37 3.41
C LEU A 102 -4.24 -16.87 3.24
N HIS A 103 -5.50 -17.33 3.30
CA HIS A 103 -5.85 -18.74 3.24
C HIS A 103 -6.26 -19.24 1.84
N ASN A 104 -6.35 -18.34 0.85
CA ASN A 104 -6.67 -18.69 -0.53
C ASN A 104 -5.58 -18.21 -1.50
N PRO A 105 -4.47 -18.97 -1.65
CA PRO A 105 -3.33 -18.57 -2.48
C PRO A 105 -3.67 -18.20 -3.94
N GLU A 106 -4.74 -18.76 -4.49
CA GLU A 106 -5.22 -18.49 -5.87
C GLU A 106 -5.74 -17.05 -6.03
N LYS A 107 -6.16 -16.38 -4.95
CA LYS A 107 -6.67 -15.01 -4.99
C LYS A 107 -5.58 -13.94 -5.00
N ARG A 108 -4.34 -14.31 -4.64
CA ARG A 108 -3.21 -13.37 -4.50
C ARG A 108 -2.95 -12.63 -5.79
N MET A 109 -2.66 -11.36 -5.65
CA MET A 109 -2.45 -10.45 -6.77
C MET A 109 -1.26 -10.88 -7.62
N ILE A 110 -1.46 -10.90 -8.93
CA ILE A 110 -0.41 -11.12 -9.90
C ILE A 110 0.48 -9.89 -10.07
N GLU A 111 1.68 -10.10 -10.53
CA GLU A 111 2.75 -9.10 -10.65
C GLU A 111 2.32 -7.88 -11.48
N GLN A 112 1.62 -8.11 -12.60
CA GLN A 112 1.09 -7.07 -13.48
C GLN A 112 0.06 -6.15 -12.79
N ASN A 113 -0.71 -6.68 -11.85
CA ASN A 113 -1.66 -5.87 -11.09
C ASN A 113 -0.95 -4.99 -10.08
N TRP A 114 0.14 -5.47 -9.46
CA TRP A 114 1.01 -4.65 -8.64
C TRP A 114 1.64 -3.51 -9.43
N GLU A 115 2.14 -3.79 -10.63
CA GLU A 115 2.67 -2.77 -11.54
C GLU A 115 1.64 -1.66 -11.81
N LYS A 116 0.39 -2.03 -12.10
CA LYS A 116 -0.71 -1.07 -12.31
C LYS A 116 -0.99 -0.23 -11.05
N ILE A 117 -1.00 -0.84 -9.87
CA ILE A 117 -1.22 -0.11 -8.61
C ILE A 117 -0.07 0.86 -8.34
N ILE A 118 1.18 0.40 -8.46
CA ILE A 118 2.36 1.24 -8.21
C ILE A 118 2.42 2.39 -9.23
N SER A 119 2.10 2.15 -10.49
CA SER A 119 1.99 3.21 -11.50
C SER A 119 0.96 4.26 -11.11
N ARG A 120 -0.22 3.85 -10.61
CA ARG A 120 -1.24 4.79 -10.12
C ARG A 120 -0.79 5.57 -8.89
N VAL A 121 -0.03 4.95 -7.99
CA VAL A 121 0.56 5.65 -6.83
C VAL A 121 1.57 6.69 -7.30
N ARG A 122 2.44 6.32 -8.24
CA ARG A 122 3.41 7.24 -8.84
C ARG A 122 2.75 8.43 -9.54
N ASP A 123 1.67 8.18 -10.28
CA ASP A 123 0.94 9.23 -11.00
C ASP A 123 0.29 10.28 -10.05
N GLN A 124 0.17 9.94 -8.77
CA GLN A 124 -0.33 10.86 -7.73
C GLN A 124 0.78 11.62 -7.01
N LEU A 125 2.05 11.30 -7.29
CA LEU A 125 3.18 11.98 -6.69
C LEU A 125 3.41 13.32 -7.40
N VAL A 126 3.44 14.39 -6.63
CA VAL A 126 3.69 15.75 -7.14
C VAL A 126 4.65 16.49 -6.23
N ILE A 127 5.35 17.46 -6.78
CA ILE A 127 6.14 18.42 -5.99
C ILE A 127 5.22 19.56 -5.60
N CYS A 128 5.09 19.81 -4.29
CA CYS A 128 4.29 20.90 -3.79
C CYS A 128 4.85 22.25 -4.28
N PRO A 129 4.05 23.11 -4.90
CA PRO A 129 4.53 24.41 -5.40
C PRO A 129 4.95 25.38 -4.29
N ILE A 130 4.50 25.17 -3.06
CA ILE A 130 4.82 26.02 -1.91
C ILE A 130 6.05 25.51 -1.16
N CYS A 131 5.97 24.32 -0.55
CA CYS A 131 7.07 23.81 0.28
C CYS A 131 8.16 23.06 -0.53
N LYS A 132 7.96 22.82 -1.82
CA LYS A 132 8.88 22.12 -2.75
C LYS A 132 9.17 20.66 -2.39
N GLU A 133 8.45 20.10 -1.43
CA GLU A 133 8.56 18.72 -1.02
C GLU A 133 7.61 17.83 -1.83
N GLU A 134 7.95 16.56 -1.96
CA GLU A 134 7.08 15.56 -2.57
C GLU A 134 5.83 15.34 -1.73
N THR A 135 4.69 15.22 -2.38
CA THR A 135 3.40 14.93 -1.76
C THR A 135 2.53 14.08 -2.66
N PHE A 136 1.61 13.32 -2.08
CA PHE A 136 0.62 12.57 -2.83
C PHE A 136 -0.72 13.30 -2.82
N VAL A 137 -1.42 13.20 -3.94
CA VAL A 137 -2.77 13.75 -4.09
C VAL A 137 -3.73 12.60 -4.33
N GLU A 138 -4.65 12.39 -3.38
CA GLU A 138 -5.66 11.34 -3.55
C GLU A 138 -6.66 11.71 -4.65
N THR A 139 -7.04 10.71 -5.46
CA THR A 139 -7.93 10.89 -6.61
C THR A 139 -9.40 10.73 -6.28
N ASN A 140 -9.80 10.43 -5.06
CA ASN A 140 -11.17 10.12 -4.62
C ASN A 140 -12.11 11.34 -4.56
N GLY A 141 -11.95 12.31 -5.48
CA GLY A 141 -12.78 13.52 -5.49
C GLY A 141 -12.54 14.51 -4.36
N ALA A 142 -11.77 14.12 -3.35
CA ALA A 142 -11.29 15.03 -2.34
C ALA A 142 -10.19 15.91 -2.93
N VAL A 143 -10.28 17.20 -2.68
CA VAL A 143 -9.23 18.14 -3.03
C VAL A 143 -7.94 17.70 -2.33
N GLY A 144 -6.94 17.34 -3.10
CA GLY A 144 -5.65 16.94 -2.57
C GLY A 144 -4.99 18.09 -1.85
N LYS A 145 -4.65 17.89 -0.58
CA LYS A 145 -3.89 18.84 0.21
C LYS A 145 -2.47 18.33 0.37
N CYS A 146 -1.50 19.23 0.38
CA CYS A 146 -0.15 18.87 0.71
C CYS A 146 -0.10 18.22 2.10
N ILE A 147 0.49 17.04 2.19
CA ILE A 147 0.62 16.25 3.44
C ILE A 147 1.70 16.77 4.37
N ASN A 148 2.58 17.68 3.87
CA ASN A 148 3.68 18.20 4.65
C ASN A 148 3.19 19.19 5.70
N ARG A 149 3.72 19.08 6.91
CA ARG A 149 3.30 19.91 8.05
C ARG A 149 3.48 21.41 7.75
N GLY A 150 2.42 22.18 8.00
CA GLY A 150 2.40 23.62 7.79
C GLY A 150 2.12 24.06 6.35
N CYS A 151 2.06 23.13 5.41
CA CYS A 151 1.65 23.38 4.04
C CYS A 151 0.23 22.85 3.85
N ASN A 152 -0.72 23.70 3.49
CA ASN A 152 -2.12 23.33 3.33
C ASN A 152 -2.64 23.74 1.95
N ILE A 153 -1.79 23.61 0.93
CA ILE A 153 -2.14 23.99 -0.43
C ILE A 153 -3.13 23.01 -1.03
N ASP A 154 -4.05 23.59 -1.77
CA ASP A 154 -5.01 22.87 -2.60
C ASP A 154 -4.45 22.75 -4.03
N ILE A 155 -4.30 21.51 -4.52
CA ILE A 155 -3.88 21.25 -5.91
C ILE A 155 -5.14 21.15 -6.76
N SER A 156 -5.61 22.29 -7.25
CA SER A 156 -6.92 22.45 -7.90
C SER A 156 -6.95 22.02 -9.37
N LYS A 157 -5.82 22.05 -10.07
CA LYS A 157 -5.78 21.70 -11.49
C LYS A 157 -5.60 20.20 -11.67
N ARG A 158 -6.53 19.56 -12.35
CA ARG A 158 -6.52 18.11 -12.60
C ARG A 158 -6.82 17.80 -14.06
N LEU A 159 -6.18 16.77 -14.56
CA LEU A 159 -6.49 16.13 -15.83
C LEU A 159 -7.30 14.86 -15.55
N PHE A 160 -8.39 14.68 -16.26
CA PHE A 160 -9.19 13.46 -16.16
C PHE A 160 -9.00 12.61 -17.41
N ILE A 161 -8.50 11.39 -17.25
CA ILE A 161 -8.32 10.44 -18.33
C ILE A 161 -8.92 9.11 -17.88
N ASN A 162 -9.87 8.54 -18.63
CA ASN A 162 -10.47 7.24 -18.37
C ASN A 162 -10.83 7.00 -16.88
N ASN A 163 -11.61 7.89 -16.28
CA ASN A 163 -11.99 7.86 -14.86
C ASN A 163 -10.82 8.02 -13.87
N ARG A 164 -9.64 8.43 -14.32
CA ARG A 164 -8.52 8.80 -13.44
C ARG A 164 -8.40 10.31 -13.37
N SER A 165 -8.17 10.81 -12.17
CA SER A 165 -7.85 12.21 -11.95
C SER A 165 -6.35 12.33 -11.65
N LEU A 166 -5.63 13.07 -12.46
CA LEU A 166 -4.21 13.34 -12.30
C LEU A 166 -4.02 14.81 -11.93
N PRO A 167 -3.23 15.13 -10.91
CA PRO A 167 -2.90 16.52 -10.62
C PRO A 167 -2.04 17.10 -11.75
N LEU A 168 -2.36 18.31 -12.22
CA LEU A 168 -1.56 19.03 -13.21
C LEU A 168 -0.65 20.03 -12.51
N THR A 169 0.64 19.79 -12.62
CA THR A 169 1.69 20.72 -12.21
C THR A 169 2.62 20.95 -13.40
N ASP A 170 3.52 21.92 -13.29
CA ASP A 170 4.53 22.21 -14.34
C ASP A 170 5.46 21.03 -14.63
N LYS A 171 5.47 20.02 -13.75
CA LYS A 171 6.30 18.82 -13.84
C LYS A 171 5.49 17.52 -13.91
N THR A 172 4.20 17.60 -14.22
CA THR A 172 3.38 16.39 -14.37
C THR A 172 3.79 15.64 -15.63
N GLU A 173 4.34 14.45 -15.45
CA GLU A 173 4.61 13.51 -16.53
C GLU A 173 3.50 12.47 -16.56
N ILE A 174 2.94 12.23 -17.74
CA ILE A 174 1.89 11.24 -17.94
C ILE A 174 2.48 10.11 -18.78
N PHE A 175 2.56 8.93 -18.18
CA PHE A 175 2.97 7.74 -18.90
C PHE A 175 1.71 7.10 -19.50
N ILE A 176 1.67 7.06 -20.82
CA ILE A 176 0.60 6.42 -21.59
C ILE A 176 1.10 5.03 -21.98
N ASP A 177 0.37 4.00 -21.54
CA ASP A 177 0.65 2.63 -21.98
C ASP A 177 0.21 2.49 -23.44
N ASN A 178 1.08 1.97 -24.30
CA ASN A 178 0.84 1.91 -25.76
C ASN A 178 -0.37 1.04 -26.16
N ASP A 179 -0.86 0.19 -25.26
CA ASP A 179 -2.01 -0.67 -25.52
C ASP A 179 -3.37 -0.01 -25.25
N ASN A 180 -3.38 1.20 -24.70
CA ASN A 180 -4.58 1.97 -24.43
C ASN A 180 -4.33 3.44 -24.78
N THR A 181 -4.49 3.81 -26.05
CA THR A 181 -4.57 5.22 -26.45
C THR A 181 -5.89 5.81 -25.89
N PRO A 182 -5.84 6.67 -24.88
CA PRO A 182 -7.06 7.31 -24.40
C PRO A 182 -7.41 8.48 -25.30
N ASP A 183 -8.68 8.65 -25.58
CA ASP A 183 -9.21 9.93 -26.09
C ASP A 183 -9.00 10.99 -25.00
N ALA A 184 -7.94 11.76 -25.13
CA ALA A 184 -7.60 12.80 -24.17
C ALA A 184 -8.48 14.03 -24.41
N ILE A 185 -9.40 14.31 -23.51
CA ILE A 185 -10.14 15.60 -23.50
C ILE A 185 -9.40 16.53 -22.55
N VAL A 186 -8.71 17.50 -23.12
CA VAL A 186 -8.13 18.61 -22.36
C VAL A 186 -9.21 19.70 -22.24
N SER A 187 -9.82 19.85 -21.09
CA SER A 187 -10.66 21.02 -20.80
C SER A 187 -9.77 22.16 -20.29
N LYS A 188 -9.85 23.30 -20.94
CA LYS A 188 -9.19 24.55 -20.51
C LYS A 188 -9.92 25.19 -19.34
#